data_0cce2ef863b96bd0c50e59ef8f52a35e
#
_entry.id   0cce2ef863b96bd0c50e59ef8f52a35e
#
_cell.length_a   1.000
_cell.length_b   1.000
_cell.length_c   1.000
_cell.angle_alpha   90.00
_cell.angle_beta   90.00
_cell.angle_gamma   90.00
#
_symmetry.space_group_name_H-M   'P 1'
#
loop_
_entity.id
_entity.type
_entity.pdbx_description
1 polymer ?
#
loop_
_entity_poly.entity_id
_entity_poly.type
_entity_poly.pdbx_seq_one_letter_code
_entity_poly.pdbx_strand_id
1 'polypeptide(L)'
;MAQATFTPVSFLLRWLIAMILVFATFNPTAYSFFRWVAPMDGESLPLKALAGIVLLIVYVIYFRATWRSIGPIGVTLAAALLAAMAWVSIDLGLLNMAQPTIMTWVLLFAFATILAVGISWSHIRRKVSGQADIDDVDE
;
A
#
# COMPACT_ATOMS: atom_id res chain seq x y z
N MET A 1 -10.73 -10.26 -27.10
CA MET A 1 -11.08 -9.80 -25.76
C MET A 1 -10.66 -8.37 -25.54
N ALA A 2 -11.59 -7.59 -25.07
CA ALA A 2 -11.26 -6.21 -24.74
C ALA A 2 -10.29 -6.19 -23.53
N GLN A 3 -9.12 -5.61 -23.73
CA GLN A 3 -8.20 -5.41 -22.62
C GLN A 3 -8.76 -4.34 -21.67
N ALA A 4 -8.68 -4.62 -20.38
CA ALA A 4 -9.08 -3.63 -19.38
C ALA A 4 -8.18 -2.41 -19.52
N THR A 5 -8.75 -1.29 -19.94
CA THR A 5 -8.02 -0.03 -19.99
C THR A 5 -7.82 0.49 -18.60
N PHE A 6 -6.60 0.95 -18.31
CA PHE A 6 -6.30 1.60 -17.04
C PHE A 6 -6.99 2.97 -17.01
N THR A 7 -7.86 3.14 -16.02
CA THR A 7 -8.61 4.38 -15.81
C THR A 7 -8.30 4.92 -14.41
N PRO A 8 -8.56 6.21 -14.13
CA PRO A 8 -8.44 6.72 -12.76
C PRO A 8 -9.29 5.94 -11.75
N VAL A 9 -10.43 5.38 -12.19
CA VAL A 9 -11.28 4.54 -11.34
C VAL A 9 -10.54 3.25 -10.96
N SER A 10 -9.84 2.64 -11.91
CA SER A 10 -9.05 1.42 -11.64
C SER A 10 -7.97 1.68 -10.60
N PHE A 11 -7.26 2.80 -10.71
CA PHE A 11 -6.26 3.19 -9.71
C PHE A 11 -6.92 3.43 -8.35
N LEU A 12 -8.03 4.13 -8.33
CA LEU A 12 -8.75 4.45 -7.09
C LEU A 12 -9.19 3.18 -6.37
N LEU A 13 -9.70 2.18 -7.11
CA LEU A 13 -10.10 0.90 -6.52
C LEU A 13 -8.90 0.17 -5.89
N ARG A 14 -7.77 0.14 -6.58
CA ARG A 14 -6.55 -0.47 -6.05
C ARG A 14 -6.05 0.25 -4.81
N TRP A 15 -6.11 1.57 -4.83
CA TRP A 15 -5.73 2.40 -3.70
C TRP A 15 -6.65 2.17 -2.51
N LEU A 16 -7.97 2.11 -2.72
CA LEU A 16 -8.93 1.82 -1.67
C LEU A 16 -8.71 0.43 -1.05
N ILE A 17 -8.45 -0.57 -1.88
CA ILE A 17 -8.16 -1.93 -1.40
C ILE A 17 -6.87 -1.92 -0.56
N ALA A 18 -5.84 -1.22 -1.01
CA ALA A 18 -4.59 -1.08 -0.26
C ALA A 18 -4.81 -0.36 1.06
N MET A 19 -5.62 0.70 1.07
CA MET A 19 -5.99 1.43 2.29
C MET A 19 -6.70 0.52 3.28
N ILE A 20 -7.71 -0.20 2.81
CA ILE A 20 -8.45 -1.16 3.65
C ILE A 20 -7.49 -2.22 4.22
N LEU A 21 -6.63 -2.77 3.37
CA LEU A 21 -5.66 -3.78 3.80
C LEU A 21 -4.74 -3.26 4.92
N VAL A 22 -4.13 -2.10 4.70
CA VAL A 22 -3.17 -1.53 5.65
C VAL A 22 -3.86 -1.12 6.95
N PHE A 23 -5.00 -0.44 6.87
CA PHE A 23 -5.70 0.04 8.05
C PHE A 23 -6.36 -1.09 8.83
N ALA A 24 -6.84 -2.15 8.16
CA ALA A 24 -7.36 -3.32 8.84
C ALA A 24 -6.26 -4.08 9.59
N THR A 25 -5.05 -4.09 9.05
CA THR A 25 -3.91 -4.77 9.66
C THR A 25 -3.44 -4.05 10.91
N PHE A 26 -3.22 -2.74 10.80
CA PHE A 26 -2.75 -1.93 11.91
C PHE A 26 -3.28 -0.50 11.79
N ASN A 27 -3.76 0.04 12.89
CA ASN A 27 -4.13 1.44 13.02
C ASN A 27 -4.04 1.84 14.50
N PRO A 28 -4.06 3.14 14.83
CA PRO A 28 -3.95 3.58 16.22
C PRO A 28 -5.20 3.31 17.07
N THR A 29 -6.28 2.82 16.47
CA THR A 29 -7.52 2.49 17.20
C THR A 29 -7.48 1.06 17.74
N ALA A 30 -8.49 0.71 18.54
CA ALA A 30 -8.66 -0.64 19.03
C ALA A 30 -9.12 -1.64 17.95
N TYR A 31 -9.55 -1.13 16.79
CA TYR A 31 -10.14 -1.93 15.72
C TYR A 31 -9.12 -2.22 14.62
N SER A 32 -8.13 -3.09 14.95
CA SER A 32 -7.15 -3.55 13.98
C SER A 32 -6.84 -5.01 14.21
N PHE A 33 -6.41 -5.70 13.16
CA PHE A 33 -6.00 -7.10 13.27
C PHE A 33 -4.89 -7.28 14.30
N PHE A 34 -3.90 -6.40 14.30
CA PHE A 34 -2.77 -6.48 15.22
C PHE A 34 -3.24 -6.44 16.67
N ARG A 35 -4.13 -5.52 17.01
CA ARG A 35 -4.64 -5.40 18.38
C ARG A 35 -5.57 -6.54 18.77
N TRP A 36 -6.27 -7.09 17.80
CA TRP A 36 -7.14 -8.25 18.05
C TRP A 36 -6.34 -9.51 18.36
N VAL A 37 -5.18 -9.67 17.69
CA VAL A 37 -4.31 -10.85 17.88
C VAL A 37 -3.39 -10.70 19.09
N ALA A 38 -3.01 -9.47 19.44
CA ALA A 38 -1.99 -9.19 20.45
C ALA A 38 -2.22 -9.89 21.82
N PRO A 39 -3.46 -9.99 22.35
CA PRO A 39 -3.66 -10.63 23.66
C PRO A 39 -3.33 -12.13 23.69
N MET A 40 -3.42 -12.83 22.58
CA MET A 40 -3.16 -14.26 22.48
C MET A 40 -3.92 -15.08 23.54
N ASP A 41 -5.15 -14.67 23.80
CA ASP A 41 -5.99 -15.21 24.86
C ASP A 41 -6.62 -16.59 24.52
N GLY A 42 -6.35 -17.11 23.34
CA GLY A 42 -6.94 -18.35 22.86
C GLY A 42 -8.36 -18.23 22.34
N GLU A 43 -9.02 -17.10 22.59
CA GLU A 43 -10.35 -16.87 22.05
C GLU A 43 -10.27 -16.65 20.54
N SER A 44 -11.11 -17.36 19.81
CA SER A 44 -11.20 -17.26 18.35
C SER A 44 -9.86 -17.47 17.64
N LEU A 45 -8.98 -18.29 18.21
CA LEU A 45 -7.66 -18.55 17.65
C LEU A 45 -7.72 -19.06 16.20
N PRO A 46 -8.62 -20.01 15.83
CA PRO A 46 -8.74 -20.42 14.43
C PRO A 46 -9.13 -19.26 13.50
N LEU A 47 -10.04 -18.40 13.96
CA LEU A 47 -10.47 -17.23 13.16
C LEU A 47 -9.33 -16.23 13.02
N LYS A 48 -8.56 -15.99 14.07
CA LYS A 48 -7.37 -15.13 14.03
C LYS A 48 -6.33 -15.66 13.05
N ALA A 49 -6.11 -16.98 13.06
CA ALA A 49 -5.18 -17.63 12.14
C ALA A 49 -5.65 -17.50 10.69
N LEU A 50 -6.94 -17.71 10.43
CA LEU A 50 -7.51 -17.57 9.09
C LEU A 50 -7.35 -16.13 8.58
N ALA A 51 -7.71 -15.15 9.40
CA ALA A 51 -7.58 -13.74 9.04
C ALA A 51 -6.13 -13.37 8.76
N GLY A 52 -5.20 -13.86 9.58
CA GLY A 52 -3.76 -13.61 9.38
C GLY A 52 -3.25 -14.20 8.08
N ILE A 53 -3.68 -15.40 7.73
CA ILE A 53 -3.27 -16.03 6.46
C ILE A 53 -3.84 -15.26 5.28
N VAL A 54 -5.10 -14.85 5.33
CA VAL A 54 -5.73 -14.06 4.26
C VAL A 54 -4.98 -12.74 4.07
N LEU A 55 -4.68 -12.03 5.15
CA LEU A 55 -3.90 -10.78 5.08
C LEU A 55 -2.52 -11.03 4.50
N LEU A 56 -1.85 -12.08 4.91
CA LEU A 56 -0.53 -12.43 4.40
C LEU A 56 -0.57 -12.68 2.89
N ILE A 57 -1.56 -13.43 2.43
CA ILE A 57 -1.73 -13.71 0.99
C ILE A 57 -1.88 -12.41 0.21
N VAL A 58 -2.74 -11.50 0.66
CA VAL A 58 -2.98 -10.22 -0.02
C VAL A 58 -1.70 -9.37 -0.01
N TYR A 59 -0.97 -9.33 1.12
CA TYR A 59 0.30 -8.60 1.18
C TYR A 59 1.33 -9.18 0.22
N VAL A 60 1.44 -10.50 0.15
CA VAL A 60 2.39 -11.15 -0.77
C VAL A 60 2.06 -10.76 -2.22
N ILE A 61 0.78 -10.73 -2.58
CA ILE A 61 0.35 -10.33 -3.91
C ILE A 61 0.78 -8.88 -4.20
N TYR A 62 0.48 -7.96 -3.27
CA TYR A 62 0.83 -6.54 -3.43
C TYR A 62 2.34 -6.31 -3.49
N PHE A 63 3.08 -6.92 -2.55
CA PHE A 63 4.53 -6.78 -2.52
C PHE A 63 5.19 -7.34 -3.77
N ARG A 64 4.75 -8.52 -4.18
CA ARG A 64 5.30 -9.15 -5.38
C ARG A 64 5.02 -8.32 -6.63
N ALA A 65 3.79 -7.80 -6.75
CA ALA A 65 3.41 -6.93 -7.86
C ALA A 65 4.20 -5.63 -7.86
N THR A 66 4.35 -5.00 -6.69
CA THR A 66 5.12 -3.77 -6.54
C THR A 66 6.58 -3.97 -6.89
N TRP A 67 7.21 -5.00 -6.32
CA TRP A 67 8.61 -5.31 -6.56
C TRP A 67 8.88 -5.57 -8.03
N ARG A 68 7.98 -6.31 -8.65
CA ARG A 68 8.10 -6.67 -10.06
C ARG A 68 7.87 -5.49 -10.99
N SER A 69 6.98 -4.56 -10.61
CA SER A 69 6.64 -3.39 -11.41
C SER A 69 7.69 -2.28 -11.35
N ILE A 70 8.13 -1.95 -10.15
CA ILE A 70 9.00 -0.80 -9.90
C ILE A 70 10.45 -1.24 -9.77
N GLY A 71 10.68 -2.46 -9.28
CA GLY A 71 11.99 -2.98 -8.97
C GLY A 71 12.53 -2.49 -7.64
N PRO A 72 13.67 -3.04 -7.18
CA PRO A 72 14.23 -2.69 -5.88
C PRO A 72 14.67 -1.22 -5.80
N ILE A 73 15.21 -0.68 -6.89
CA ILE A 73 15.64 0.72 -6.94
C ILE A 73 14.41 1.64 -6.83
N GLY A 74 13.34 1.33 -7.57
CA GLY A 74 12.10 2.12 -7.53
C GLY A 74 11.44 2.10 -6.16
N VAL A 75 11.38 0.94 -5.51
CA VAL A 75 10.84 0.83 -4.15
C VAL A 75 11.66 1.65 -3.16
N THR A 76 12.98 1.58 -3.25
CA THR A 76 13.88 2.35 -2.39
C THR A 76 13.68 3.86 -2.59
N LEU A 77 13.58 4.31 -3.84
CA LEU A 77 13.37 5.71 -4.15
C LEU A 77 11.99 6.20 -3.68
N ALA A 78 10.96 5.39 -3.84
CA ALA A 78 9.63 5.73 -3.34
C ALA A 78 9.61 5.85 -1.83
N ALA A 79 10.27 4.93 -1.13
CA ALA A 79 10.39 4.97 0.32
C ALA A 79 11.18 6.21 0.78
N ALA A 80 12.28 6.52 0.08
CA ALA A 80 13.09 7.71 0.36
C ALA A 80 12.29 9.00 0.15
N LEU A 81 11.51 9.05 -0.92
CA LEU A 81 10.66 10.21 -1.21
C LEU A 81 9.63 10.43 -0.11
N LEU A 82 8.96 9.37 0.33
CA LEU A 82 7.97 9.47 1.41
C LEU A 82 8.60 9.86 2.73
N ALA A 83 9.78 9.31 3.04
CA ALA A 83 10.52 9.70 4.24
C ALA A 83 10.91 11.18 4.19
N ALA A 84 11.35 11.68 3.04
CA ALA A 84 11.67 13.08 2.85
C ALA A 84 10.44 13.98 2.98
N MET A 85 9.32 13.56 2.42
CA MET A 85 8.06 14.29 2.55
C MET A 85 7.58 14.37 3.99
N ALA A 86 7.71 13.27 4.73
CA ALA A 86 7.39 13.25 6.17
C ALA A 86 8.31 14.20 6.93
N TRP A 87 9.61 14.18 6.64
CA TRP A 87 10.58 15.08 7.28
C TRP A 87 10.24 16.54 7.03
N VAL A 88 9.99 16.91 5.77
CA VAL A 88 9.61 18.28 5.42
C VAL A 88 8.32 18.69 6.14
N SER A 89 7.35 17.78 6.22
CA SER A 89 6.08 18.05 6.92
C SER A 89 6.29 18.29 8.43
N ILE A 90 7.23 17.60 9.05
CA ILE A 90 7.60 17.82 10.44
C ILE A 90 8.30 19.17 10.60
N ASP A 91 9.23 19.47 9.69
CA ASP A 91 10.01 20.71 9.73
C ASP A 91 9.13 21.95 9.55
N LEU A 92 8.11 21.84 8.70
CA LEU A 92 7.14 22.93 8.47
C LEU A 92 6.07 23.02 9.58
N GLY A 93 6.11 22.13 10.57
CA GLY A 93 5.12 22.12 11.64
C GLY A 93 3.77 21.55 11.30
N LEU A 94 3.63 20.94 10.10
CA LEU A 94 2.39 20.30 9.68
C LEU A 94 2.14 18.99 10.43
N LEU A 95 3.20 18.29 10.81
CA LEU A 95 3.15 17.07 11.60
C LEU A 95 3.93 17.28 12.88
N ASN A 96 3.34 16.88 14.00
CA ASN A 96 3.98 17.02 15.31
C ASN A 96 4.40 15.62 15.81
N MET A 97 5.69 15.44 16.05
CA MET A 97 6.21 14.18 16.59
C MET A 97 5.70 13.90 18.01
N ALA A 98 5.21 14.93 18.73
CA ALA A 98 4.59 14.74 20.02
C ALA A 98 3.20 14.09 19.93
N GLN A 99 2.65 13.94 18.73
CA GLN A 99 1.37 13.30 18.50
C GLN A 99 1.58 12.02 17.64
N PRO A 100 2.00 10.90 18.27
CA PRO A 100 2.32 9.69 17.54
C PRO A 100 1.12 9.10 16.78
N THR A 101 -0.10 9.36 17.23
CA THR A 101 -1.32 8.89 16.56
C THR A 101 -1.44 9.47 15.15
N ILE A 102 -1.27 10.78 15.01
CA ILE A 102 -1.35 11.44 13.70
C ILE A 102 -0.22 10.95 12.79
N MET A 103 0.99 10.84 13.33
CA MET A 103 2.14 10.32 12.58
C MET A 103 1.87 8.91 12.06
N THR A 104 1.28 8.04 12.89
CA THR A 104 0.92 6.68 12.49
C THR A 104 -0.08 6.67 11.35
N TRP A 105 -1.12 7.49 11.40
CA TRP A 105 -2.11 7.59 10.30
C TRP A 105 -1.43 8.01 9.00
N VAL A 106 -0.57 9.01 9.05
CA VAL A 106 0.14 9.51 7.87
C VAL A 106 1.05 8.43 7.27
N LEU A 107 1.81 7.72 8.11
CA LEU A 107 2.69 6.65 7.65
C LEU A 107 1.92 5.49 7.04
N LEU A 108 0.78 5.12 7.61
CA LEU A 108 -0.08 4.07 7.07
C LEU A 108 -0.68 4.48 5.72
N PHE A 109 -1.13 5.73 5.62
CA PHE A 109 -1.64 6.29 4.36
C PHE A 109 -0.56 6.28 3.28
N ALA A 110 0.65 6.72 3.63
CA ALA A 110 1.79 6.73 2.72
C ALA A 110 2.14 5.31 2.25
N PHE A 111 2.17 4.35 3.17
CA PHE A 111 2.46 2.95 2.84
C PHE A 111 1.41 2.37 1.89
N ALA A 112 0.13 2.60 2.17
CA ALA A 112 -0.95 2.14 1.29
C ALA A 112 -0.85 2.77 -0.10
N THR A 113 -0.47 4.03 -0.18
CA THR A 113 -0.27 4.73 -1.45
C THR A 113 0.89 4.14 -2.25
N ILE A 114 2.01 3.80 -1.59
CA ILE A 114 3.12 3.10 -2.25
C ILE A 114 2.64 1.79 -2.87
N LEU A 115 1.88 1.00 -2.13
CA LEU A 115 1.38 -0.28 -2.63
C LEU A 115 0.47 -0.08 -3.84
N ALA A 116 -0.41 0.92 -3.81
CA ALA A 116 -1.31 1.22 -4.92
C ALA A 116 -0.55 1.69 -6.16
N VAL A 117 0.41 2.58 -5.98
CA VAL A 117 1.27 3.04 -7.08
C VAL A 117 2.09 1.87 -7.62
N GLY A 118 2.64 1.04 -6.73
CA GLY A 118 3.43 -0.13 -7.11
C GLY A 118 2.68 -1.08 -8.03
N ILE A 119 1.47 -1.45 -7.64
CA ILE A 119 0.66 -2.38 -8.43
C ILE A 119 0.15 -1.76 -9.74
N SER A 120 0.11 -0.44 -9.83
CA SER A 120 -0.36 0.29 -11.01
C SER A 120 0.77 0.88 -11.84
N TRP A 121 2.03 0.70 -11.43
CA TRP A 121 3.17 1.42 -12.00
C TRP A 121 3.34 1.22 -13.50
N SER A 122 3.19 0.02 -13.99
CA SER A 122 3.32 -0.27 -15.42
C SER A 122 2.31 0.52 -16.25
N HIS A 123 1.08 0.64 -15.75
CA HIS A 123 0.03 1.40 -16.41
C HIS A 123 0.28 2.90 -16.34
N ILE A 124 0.73 3.40 -15.18
CA ILE A 124 1.05 4.82 -14.99
C ILE A 124 2.20 5.21 -15.90
N ARG A 125 3.25 4.41 -15.95
CA ARG A 125 4.42 4.68 -16.79
C ARG A 125 4.06 4.76 -18.26
N ARG A 126 3.24 3.84 -18.75
CA ARG A 126 2.77 3.85 -20.14
C ARG A 126 1.97 5.10 -20.45
N LYS A 127 1.10 5.51 -19.53
CA LYS A 127 0.25 6.67 -19.73
C LYS A 127 1.04 7.97 -19.72
N VAL A 128 2.06 8.07 -18.86
CA VAL A 128 2.90 9.28 -18.77
C VAL A 128 3.88 9.38 -19.93
N SER A 129 4.49 8.26 -20.33
CA SER A 129 5.48 8.26 -21.41
C SER A 129 4.84 8.25 -22.81
N GLY A 130 3.56 7.92 -22.91
CA GLY A 130 2.89 7.76 -24.19
C GLY A 130 3.36 6.56 -24.99
N GLN A 131 4.13 5.66 -24.38
CA GLN A 131 4.66 4.48 -25.06
C GLN A 131 3.91 3.23 -24.63
N ALA A 132 3.50 2.44 -25.60
CA ALA A 132 2.94 1.13 -25.34
C ALA A 132 4.05 0.15 -24.97
N ASP A 133 3.75 -0.76 -24.07
CA ASP A 133 4.68 -1.82 -23.72
C ASP A 133 4.81 -2.78 -24.94
N ILE A 134 6.00 -3.30 -25.15
CA ILE A 134 6.26 -4.21 -26.28
C ILE A 134 5.37 -5.44 -26.20
N ASP A 135 5.12 -5.92 -25.00
CA ASP A 135 4.26 -7.09 -24.79
C ASP A 135 2.80 -6.84 -25.18
N ASP A 136 2.37 -5.59 -25.21
CA ASP A 136 1.02 -5.23 -25.60
C ASP A 136 0.85 -5.13 -27.12
N VAL A 137 1.95 -5.03 -27.87
CA VAL A 137 1.91 -4.86 -29.34
C VAL A 137 1.74 -6.19 -30.05
N ASP A 138 2.21 -7.27 -29.45
CA ASP A 138 2.16 -8.62 -30.02
C ASP A 138 0.79 -9.30 -29.86
N GLU A 139 -0.11 -8.66 -29.18
CA GLU A 139 -1.47 -9.11 -29.00
C GLU A 139 -2.42 -8.36 -29.95
#